data_13ca1a3b61e532cae8925e6ceb65758f
#
_entry.id   13ca1a3b61e532cae8925e6ceb65758f
#
_cell.length_a   1.000
_cell.length_b   1.000
_cell.length_c   1.000
_cell.angle_alpha   90.00
_cell.angle_beta   90.00
_cell.angle_gamma   90.00
#
_symmetry.space_group_name_H-M   'P 1'
#
loop_
_entity.id
_entity.type
_entity.pdbx_description
1 polymer ?
#
loop_
_entity_poly.entity_id
_entity_poly.type
_entity_poly.pdbx_seq_one_letter_code
_entity_poly.pdbx_strand_id
1 'polypeptide(L)'
;ILIDEARTPLIISGPGAKSTDMYAVMAKAVAGLKEGIDYTVDEKQKTVAPADNTIPKVEKILGINNLYAPENIELSHCFTAALRAKALMKRDRDYVVRNGEIIIVDEFTGRLMYGRRYNEGLHQAIEAKEGVTVAGESKTLATITFQNFFRLYGKLSGMTGTALTEEEEFSAIYNLDVVEIPTNRPVIRIDHPDVVYKTEAGKFRAIIRQVMACHEKGQPVLVGTISIEKSEILSKLLKREGIPHSVLNAKHHEQEAQIVAQAGKLGAVTIATNMAGRGTDI
;
A
#
# COMPACT_ATOMS: atom_id res chain seq x y z
N ILE A 1 1.58 18.18 4.56
CA ILE A 1 1.50 17.80 3.13
C ILE A 1 2.49 16.68 2.92
N LEU A 2 2.03 15.54 2.49
CA LEU A 2 2.89 14.43 2.13
C LEU A 2 3.34 14.65 0.69
N ILE A 3 4.57 15.08 0.48
CA ILE A 3 5.11 15.36 -0.85
C ILE A 3 5.06 14.10 -1.73
N ASP A 4 5.27 12.93 -1.15
CA ASP A 4 5.16 11.65 -1.86
C ASP A 4 3.74 11.36 -2.36
N GLU A 5 2.70 11.74 -1.61
CA GLU A 5 1.31 11.64 -2.07
C GLU A 5 0.97 12.64 -3.19
N ALA A 6 1.76 13.70 -3.35
CA ALA A 6 1.57 14.69 -4.41
C ALA A 6 1.85 14.14 -5.82
N ARG A 7 2.40 12.94 -5.94
CA ARG A 7 2.59 12.25 -7.23
C ARG A 7 1.27 11.77 -7.83
N THR A 8 0.23 11.58 -7.01
CA THR A 8 -1.10 11.17 -7.47
C THR A 8 -2.06 12.35 -7.43
N PRO A 9 -2.83 12.62 -8.51
CA PRO A 9 -3.79 13.71 -8.50
C PRO A 9 -5.00 13.40 -7.61
N LEU A 10 -5.66 14.43 -7.12
CA LEU A 10 -7.03 14.34 -6.63
C LEU A 10 -7.98 14.14 -7.82
N ILE A 11 -8.90 13.21 -7.70
CA ILE A 11 -9.81 12.80 -8.77
C ILE A 11 -11.25 12.95 -8.29
N ILE A 12 -12.07 13.59 -9.10
CA ILE A 12 -13.53 13.54 -8.98
C ILE A 12 -14.02 12.54 -10.02
N SER A 13 -14.71 11.49 -9.57
CA SER A 13 -15.25 10.46 -10.44
C SER A 13 -16.77 10.30 -10.27
N GLY A 14 -17.42 9.85 -11.32
CA GLY A 14 -18.85 9.52 -11.35
C GLY A 14 -19.05 8.10 -11.92
N PRO A 15 -20.28 7.57 -11.89
CA PRO A 15 -20.59 6.25 -12.41
C PRO A 15 -20.31 6.15 -13.91
N GLY A 16 -19.64 5.08 -14.33
CA GLY A 16 -19.43 4.71 -15.73
C GLY A 16 -20.51 3.73 -16.22
N ALA A 17 -20.62 3.56 -17.53
CA ALA A 17 -21.67 2.78 -18.18
C ALA A 17 -21.26 1.36 -18.64
N LYS A 18 -20.08 0.84 -18.22
CA LYS A 18 -19.56 -0.43 -18.75
C LYS A 18 -20.08 -1.66 -18.00
N SER A 19 -20.25 -2.76 -18.75
CA SER A 19 -20.62 -4.08 -18.23
C SER A 19 -19.53 -4.64 -17.30
N THR A 20 -19.95 -5.16 -16.17
CA THR A 20 -19.08 -5.77 -15.14
C THR A 20 -18.76 -7.23 -15.42
N ASP A 21 -19.55 -7.92 -16.26
CA ASP A 21 -19.44 -9.36 -16.50
C ASP A 21 -18.12 -9.77 -17.16
N MET A 22 -17.56 -8.89 -18.01
CA MET A 22 -16.29 -9.17 -18.69
C MET A 22 -15.11 -9.35 -17.73
N TYR A 23 -15.10 -8.63 -16.62
CA TYR A 23 -14.04 -8.78 -15.62
C TYR A 23 -14.06 -10.17 -14.94
N ALA A 24 -15.25 -10.70 -14.66
CA ALA A 24 -15.40 -12.02 -14.07
C ALA A 24 -14.94 -13.15 -15.04
N VAL A 25 -15.27 -13.01 -16.33
CA VAL A 25 -14.80 -13.92 -17.38
C VAL A 25 -13.28 -13.85 -17.52
N MET A 26 -12.74 -12.63 -17.55
CA MET A 26 -11.30 -12.42 -17.71
C MET A 26 -10.50 -12.90 -16.51
N ALA A 27 -11.00 -12.72 -15.29
CA ALA A 27 -10.36 -13.24 -14.07
C ALA A 27 -10.21 -14.76 -14.12
N LYS A 28 -11.22 -15.48 -14.62
CA LYS A 28 -11.15 -16.93 -14.85
C LYS A 28 -10.14 -17.29 -15.92
N ALA A 29 -10.10 -16.54 -17.03
CA ALA A 29 -9.17 -16.78 -18.13
C ALA A 29 -7.71 -16.65 -17.69
N VAL A 30 -7.39 -15.66 -16.85
CA VAL A 30 -6.00 -15.45 -16.38
C VAL A 30 -5.65 -16.31 -15.16
N ALA A 31 -6.60 -16.90 -14.47
CA ALA A 31 -6.37 -17.64 -13.22
C ALA A 31 -5.33 -18.77 -13.35
N GLY A 32 -5.32 -19.47 -14.48
CA GLY A 32 -4.40 -20.59 -14.76
C GLY A 32 -3.00 -20.16 -15.26
N LEU A 33 -2.75 -18.89 -15.57
CA LEU A 33 -1.48 -18.42 -16.12
C LEU A 33 -0.37 -18.44 -15.05
N LYS A 34 0.86 -18.75 -15.45
CA LYS A 34 2.02 -18.90 -14.54
C LYS A 34 3.09 -17.87 -14.88
N GLU A 35 3.65 -17.25 -13.82
CA GLU A 35 4.80 -16.36 -13.92
C GLU A 35 6.03 -17.11 -14.46
N GLY A 36 6.83 -16.43 -15.28
CA GLY A 36 8.01 -17.00 -15.95
C GLY A 36 7.70 -17.88 -17.16
N ILE A 37 6.44 -18.30 -17.38
CA ILE A 37 6.00 -19.11 -18.51
C ILE A 37 5.02 -18.33 -19.38
N ASP A 38 3.98 -17.78 -18.78
CA ASP A 38 2.90 -17.09 -19.47
C ASP A 38 3.01 -15.56 -19.36
N TYR A 39 3.69 -15.05 -18.36
CA TYR A 39 3.96 -13.62 -18.20
C TYR A 39 5.23 -13.36 -17.40
N THR A 40 5.79 -12.17 -17.56
CA THR A 40 6.92 -11.67 -16.78
C THR A 40 6.51 -10.46 -15.97
N VAL A 41 7.12 -10.30 -14.79
CA VAL A 41 6.87 -9.18 -13.86
C VAL A 41 8.15 -8.38 -13.70
N ASP A 42 8.05 -7.07 -13.90
CA ASP A 42 9.08 -6.13 -13.46
C ASP A 42 8.62 -5.46 -12.15
N GLU A 43 9.17 -5.93 -11.03
CA GLU A 43 8.82 -5.42 -9.70
C GLU A 43 9.22 -3.95 -9.50
N LYS A 44 10.30 -3.48 -10.16
CA LYS A 44 10.77 -2.10 -10.03
C LYS A 44 9.84 -1.12 -10.74
N GLN A 45 9.41 -1.48 -11.93
CA GLN A 45 8.51 -0.65 -12.73
C GLN A 45 7.03 -0.92 -12.43
N LYS A 46 6.73 -1.93 -11.60
CA LYS A 46 5.36 -2.40 -11.32
C LYS A 46 4.58 -2.68 -12.61
N THR A 47 5.25 -3.33 -13.58
CA THR A 47 4.65 -3.71 -14.86
C THR A 47 4.60 -5.22 -15.03
N VAL A 48 3.65 -5.68 -15.86
CA VAL A 48 3.50 -7.08 -16.24
C VAL A 48 3.36 -7.16 -17.75
N ALA A 49 4.11 -8.06 -18.37
CA ALA A 49 4.06 -8.30 -19.81
C ALA A 49 3.66 -9.76 -20.08
N PRO A 50 2.62 -10.01 -20.88
CA PRO A 50 2.29 -11.37 -21.31
C PRO A 50 3.37 -11.92 -22.24
N ALA A 51 3.65 -13.22 -22.16
CA ALA A 51 4.50 -13.91 -23.14
C ALA A 51 3.72 -14.18 -24.44
N ASP A 52 4.45 -14.36 -25.56
CA ASP A 52 3.85 -14.55 -26.89
C ASP A 52 2.84 -15.72 -26.95
N ASN A 53 3.08 -16.77 -26.16
CA ASN A 53 2.23 -17.96 -26.10
C ASN A 53 0.96 -17.76 -25.27
N THR A 54 0.82 -16.65 -24.56
CA THR A 54 -0.30 -16.40 -23.64
C THR A 54 -1.53 -15.90 -24.37
N ILE A 55 -1.33 -15.02 -25.35
CA ILE A 55 -2.44 -14.44 -26.10
C ILE A 55 -3.29 -15.54 -26.79
N PRO A 56 -2.72 -16.50 -27.54
CA PRO A 56 -3.51 -17.59 -28.12
C PRO A 56 -4.24 -18.46 -27.10
N LYS A 57 -3.68 -18.63 -25.90
CA LYS A 57 -4.37 -19.38 -24.83
C LYS A 57 -5.62 -18.63 -24.33
N VAL A 58 -5.50 -17.32 -24.14
CA VAL A 58 -6.60 -16.46 -23.69
C VAL A 58 -7.67 -16.36 -24.78
N GLU A 59 -7.28 -16.16 -26.04
CA GLU A 59 -8.18 -16.14 -27.19
C GLU A 59 -9.01 -17.44 -27.29
N LYS A 60 -8.35 -18.57 -27.13
CA LYS A 60 -9.05 -19.88 -27.10
C LYS A 60 -10.06 -20.00 -25.97
N ILE A 61 -9.74 -19.48 -24.77
CA ILE A 61 -10.66 -19.51 -23.62
C ILE A 61 -11.85 -18.58 -23.86
N LEU A 62 -11.61 -17.43 -24.49
CA LEU A 62 -12.64 -16.42 -24.77
C LEU A 62 -13.45 -16.74 -26.04
N GLY A 63 -12.98 -17.69 -26.89
CA GLY A 63 -13.62 -18.01 -28.16
C GLY A 63 -13.50 -16.92 -29.22
N ILE A 64 -12.41 -16.14 -29.20
CA ILE A 64 -12.12 -15.04 -30.13
C ILE A 64 -10.86 -15.33 -30.95
N ASN A 65 -10.73 -14.71 -32.13
CA ASN A 65 -9.60 -14.94 -33.02
C ASN A 65 -8.43 -13.98 -32.81
N ASN A 66 -8.68 -12.75 -32.35
CA ASN A 66 -7.65 -11.74 -32.13
C ASN A 66 -8.07 -10.82 -30.97
N LEU A 67 -7.35 -10.90 -29.86
CA LEU A 67 -7.61 -10.10 -28.66
C LEU A 67 -7.36 -8.60 -28.90
N TYR A 68 -6.45 -8.26 -29.80
CA TYR A 68 -6.08 -6.87 -30.09
C TYR A 68 -6.82 -6.28 -31.31
N ALA A 69 -7.79 -6.98 -31.86
CA ALA A 69 -8.64 -6.42 -32.92
C ALA A 69 -9.45 -5.21 -32.39
N PRO A 70 -9.77 -4.21 -33.25
CA PRO A 70 -10.53 -3.03 -32.84
C PRO A 70 -11.85 -3.34 -32.14
N GLU A 71 -12.54 -4.40 -32.56
CA GLU A 71 -13.78 -4.90 -31.94
C GLU A 71 -13.59 -5.47 -30.53
N ASN A 72 -12.37 -5.91 -30.19
CA ASN A 72 -12.03 -6.54 -28.92
C ASN A 72 -11.24 -5.62 -27.97
N ILE A 73 -11.21 -4.32 -28.23
CA ILE A 73 -10.41 -3.37 -27.45
C ILE A 73 -10.77 -3.36 -25.95
N GLU A 74 -12.06 -3.53 -25.62
CA GLU A 74 -12.52 -3.61 -24.24
C GLU A 74 -12.06 -4.92 -23.57
N LEU A 75 -12.07 -6.04 -24.29
CA LEU A 75 -11.55 -7.32 -23.80
C LEU A 75 -10.04 -7.26 -23.56
N SER A 76 -9.30 -6.63 -24.47
CA SER A 76 -7.86 -6.39 -24.32
C SER A 76 -7.55 -5.54 -23.08
N HIS A 77 -8.34 -4.50 -22.84
CA HIS A 77 -8.21 -3.67 -21.64
C HIS A 77 -8.51 -4.49 -20.36
N CYS A 78 -9.60 -5.26 -20.35
CA CYS A 78 -9.94 -6.14 -19.23
C CYS A 78 -8.87 -7.21 -18.98
N PHE A 79 -8.26 -7.77 -20.06
CA PHE A 79 -7.17 -8.72 -19.94
C PHE A 79 -5.95 -8.11 -19.25
N THR A 80 -5.54 -6.92 -19.69
CA THR A 80 -4.42 -6.21 -19.08
C THR A 80 -4.67 -5.91 -17.60
N ALA A 81 -5.87 -5.44 -17.26
CA ALA A 81 -6.26 -5.18 -15.88
C ALA A 81 -6.28 -6.46 -15.02
N ALA A 82 -6.82 -7.57 -15.56
CA ALA A 82 -6.88 -8.84 -14.86
C ALA A 82 -5.48 -9.46 -14.66
N LEU A 83 -4.60 -9.35 -15.65
CA LEU A 83 -3.22 -9.81 -15.54
C LEU A 83 -2.44 -9.01 -14.51
N ARG A 84 -2.60 -7.67 -14.47
CA ARG A 84 -2.04 -6.79 -13.43
C ARG A 84 -2.57 -7.15 -12.04
N ALA A 85 -3.87 -7.34 -11.91
CA ALA A 85 -4.50 -7.73 -10.65
C ALA A 85 -3.96 -9.07 -10.12
N LYS A 86 -3.73 -10.04 -11.01
CA LYS A 86 -3.16 -11.34 -10.64
C LYS A 86 -1.69 -11.24 -10.25
N ALA A 87 -0.87 -10.62 -11.09
CA ALA A 87 0.58 -10.65 -10.98
C ALA A 87 1.12 -9.69 -9.91
N LEU A 88 0.59 -8.47 -9.85
CA LEU A 88 1.13 -7.39 -9.04
C LEU A 88 0.37 -7.15 -7.73
N MET A 89 -0.96 -7.35 -7.73
CA MET A 89 -1.79 -6.97 -6.59
C MET A 89 -1.95 -8.13 -5.61
N LYS A 90 -1.44 -7.96 -4.40
CA LYS A 90 -1.46 -9.00 -3.34
C LYS A 90 -2.43 -8.61 -2.23
N ARG A 91 -3.31 -9.56 -1.88
CA ARG A 91 -4.21 -9.41 -0.74
C ARG A 91 -3.40 -9.23 0.54
N ASP A 92 -3.93 -8.42 1.46
CA ASP A 92 -3.33 -8.09 2.76
C ASP A 92 -1.99 -7.31 2.67
N ARG A 93 -1.62 -6.88 1.46
CA ARG A 93 -0.51 -5.96 1.22
C ARG A 93 -0.98 -4.70 0.50
N ASP A 94 -1.57 -4.87 -0.69
CA ASP A 94 -2.00 -3.76 -1.52
C ASP A 94 -3.49 -3.44 -1.31
N TYR A 95 -4.27 -4.42 -0.85
CA TYR A 95 -5.69 -4.28 -0.51
C TYR A 95 -6.11 -5.33 0.53
N VAL A 96 -7.24 -5.08 1.19
CA VAL A 96 -7.94 -6.04 2.04
C VAL A 96 -9.36 -6.26 1.53
N VAL A 97 -9.94 -7.43 1.87
CA VAL A 97 -11.35 -7.74 1.57
C VAL A 97 -12.13 -7.64 2.87
N ARG A 98 -13.10 -6.73 2.93
CA ARG A 98 -13.99 -6.55 4.09
C ARG A 98 -15.43 -6.38 3.62
N ASN A 99 -16.35 -7.06 4.27
CA ASN A 99 -17.80 -6.97 4.01
C ASN A 99 -18.18 -7.15 2.52
N GLY A 100 -17.39 -7.95 1.78
CA GLY A 100 -17.61 -8.14 0.34
C GLY A 100 -17.09 -6.99 -0.54
N GLU A 101 -16.28 -6.09 0.00
CA GLU A 101 -15.67 -4.97 -0.72
C GLU A 101 -14.14 -5.04 -0.68
N ILE A 102 -13.52 -4.54 -1.73
CA ILE A 102 -12.08 -4.32 -1.82
C ILE A 102 -11.75 -2.95 -1.26
N ILE A 103 -10.90 -2.88 -0.25
CA ILE A 103 -10.42 -1.63 0.34
C ILE A 103 -8.92 -1.53 0.13
N ILE A 104 -8.49 -0.44 -0.49
CA ILE A 104 -7.07 -0.18 -0.77
C ILE A 104 -6.31 0.01 0.53
N VAL A 105 -5.11 -0.54 0.61
CA VAL A 105 -4.12 -0.23 1.65
C VAL A 105 -3.15 0.80 1.09
N ASP A 106 -3.03 1.93 1.76
CA ASP A 106 -2.08 2.96 1.37
C ASP A 106 -0.63 2.45 1.52
N GLU A 107 0.13 2.52 0.44
CA GLU A 107 1.52 2.03 0.38
C GLU A 107 2.43 2.78 1.38
N PHE A 108 2.16 4.06 1.65
CA PHE A 108 3.02 4.90 2.49
C PHE A 108 2.67 4.83 3.98
N THR A 109 1.39 4.78 4.30
CA THR A 109 0.92 4.80 5.69
C THR A 109 0.42 3.43 6.18
N GLY A 110 0.12 2.51 5.27
CA GLY A 110 -0.49 1.21 5.59
C GLY A 110 -1.94 1.33 6.07
N ARG A 111 -2.59 2.49 5.91
CA ARG A 111 -3.97 2.72 6.32
C ARG A 111 -4.96 2.30 5.26
N LEU A 112 -6.17 1.95 5.69
CA LEU A 112 -7.27 1.63 4.79
C LEU A 112 -7.84 2.90 4.15
N MET A 113 -7.92 2.89 2.83
CA MET A 113 -8.40 4.02 2.03
C MET A 113 -9.85 3.76 1.58
N TYR A 114 -10.78 4.03 2.48
CA TYR A 114 -12.21 3.86 2.19
C TYR A 114 -12.68 4.80 1.07
N GLY A 115 -13.56 4.29 0.21
CA GLY A 115 -14.15 5.05 -0.91
C GLY A 115 -13.21 5.32 -2.08
N ARG A 116 -11.93 4.95 -1.98
CA ARG A 116 -10.98 5.02 -3.11
C ARG A 116 -10.99 3.73 -3.91
N ARG A 117 -10.77 3.86 -5.22
CA ARG A 117 -10.71 2.74 -6.17
C ARG A 117 -9.50 2.90 -7.09
N TYR A 118 -8.90 1.79 -7.48
CA TYR A 118 -7.88 1.79 -8.53
C TYR A 118 -8.49 2.15 -9.87
N ASN A 119 -7.73 2.85 -10.70
CA ASN A 119 -8.13 3.30 -12.03
C ASN A 119 -7.99 2.18 -13.09
N GLU A 120 -8.43 2.47 -14.30
CA GLU A 120 -8.21 1.65 -15.50
C GLU A 120 -8.72 0.20 -15.36
N GLY A 121 -9.87 0.02 -14.70
CA GLY A 121 -10.45 -1.32 -14.52
C GLY A 121 -9.71 -2.23 -13.54
N LEU A 122 -8.59 -1.77 -12.94
CA LEU A 122 -7.81 -2.59 -12.03
C LEU A 122 -8.59 -2.95 -10.77
N HIS A 123 -9.41 -2.03 -10.24
CA HIS A 123 -10.23 -2.32 -9.06
C HIS A 123 -11.26 -3.41 -9.35
N GLN A 124 -11.97 -3.31 -10.47
CA GLN A 124 -12.92 -4.31 -10.94
C GLN A 124 -12.24 -5.68 -11.18
N ALA A 125 -11.03 -5.66 -11.74
CA ALA A 125 -10.25 -6.87 -11.93
C ALA A 125 -9.85 -7.54 -10.59
N ILE A 126 -9.57 -6.76 -9.55
CA ILE A 126 -9.32 -7.27 -8.19
C ILE A 126 -10.61 -7.80 -7.57
N GLU A 127 -11.73 -7.10 -7.71
CA GLU A 127 -13.05 -7.56 -7.26
C GLU A 127 -13.39 -8.92 -7.90
N ALA A 128 -13.20 -9.05 -9.21
CA ALA A 128 -13.40 -10.31 -9.92
C ALA A 128 -12.44 -11.41 -9.49
N LYS A 129 -11.17 -11.09 -9.25
CA LYS A 129 -10.15 -12.01 -8.74
C LYS A 129 -10.53 -12.58 -7.37
N GLU A 130 -11.05 -11.76 -6.48
CA GLU A 130 -11.45 -12.14 -5.12
C GLU A 130 -12.88 -12.72 -5.04
N GLY A 131 -13.61 -12.73 -6.17
CA GLY A 131 -14.98 -13.25 -6.24
C GLY A 131 -16.01 -12.43 -5.47
N VAL A 132 -15.73 -11.15 -5.25
CA VAL A 132 -16.70 -10.20 -4.69
C VAL A 132 -17.51 -9.55 -5.81
N THR A 133 -18.59 -8.84 -5.46
CA THR A 133 -19.44 -8.14 -6.45
C THR A 133 -18.61 -7.09 -7.18
N VAL A 134 -18.53 -7.20 -8.51
CA VAL A 134 -17.85 -6.22 -9.34
C VAL A 134 -18.71 -4.99 -9.49
N ALA A 135 -18.27 -3.86 -8.93
CA ALA A 135 -18.98 -2.60 -9.07
C ALA A 135 -18.68 -1.94 -10.42
N GLY A 136 -19.61 -1.13 -10.90
CA GLY A 136 -19.45 -0.40 -12.17
C GLY A 136 -18.17 0.44 -12.21
N GLU A 137 -17.61 0.61 -13.40
CA GLU A 137 -16.46 1.49 -13.62
C GLU A 137 -16.81 2.94 -13.22
N SER A 138 -15.88 3.61 -12.59
CA SER A 138 -16.03 5.05 -12.35
C SER A 138 -15.38 5.83 -13.49
N LYS A 139 -16.12 6.82 -14.03
CA LYS A 139 -15.57 7.75 -15.03
C LYS A 139 -14.94 8.93 -14.31
N THR A 140 -13.68 9.22 -14.61
CA THR A 140 -13.03 10.43 -14.12
C THR A 140 -13.69 11.66 -14.77
N LEU A 141 -14.23 12.55 -13.95
CA LEU A 141 -14.86 13.79 -14.37
C LEU A 141 -13.88 14.97 -14.35
N ALA A 142 -13.02 15.01 -13.33
CA ALA A 142 -11.98 16.04 -13.18
C ALA A 142 -10.81 15.52 -12.38
N THR A 143 -9.63 16.09 -12.64
CA THR A 143 -8.41 15.85 -11.88
C THR A 143 -7.72 17.16 -11.55
N ILE A 144 -7.06 17.22 -10.38
CA ILE A 144 -6.18 18.32 -9.99
C ILE A 144 -5.01 17.76 -9.21
N THR A 145 -3.81 18.24 -9.47
CA THR A 145 -2.64 17.87 -8.66
C THR A 145 -2.75 18.47 -7.26
N PHE A 146 -2.12 17.84 -6.25
CA PHE A 146 -2.06 18.38 -4.89
C PHE A 146 -1.44 19.78 -4.87
N GLN A 147 -0.39 19.99 -5.64
CA GLN A 147 0.27 21.30 -5.75
C GLN A 147 -0.70 22.38 -6.22
N ASN A 148 -1.41 22.13 -7.31
CA ASN A 148 -2.38 23.10 -7.84
C ASN A 148 -3.57 23.28 -6.90
N PHE A 149 -4.05 22.22 -6.26
CA PHE A 149 -5.13 22.31 -5.29
C PHE A 149 -4.76 23.22 -4.12
N PHE A 150 -3.60 23.03 -3.49
CA PHE A 150 -3.18 23.85 -2.36
C PHE A 150 -2.83 25.28 -2.76
N ARG A 151 -2.38 25.52 -3.98
CA ARG A 151 -2.15 26.89 -4.50
C ARG A 151 -3.43 27.70 -4.67
N LEU A 152 -4.61 27.09 -4.61
CA LEU A 152 -5.89 27.81 -4.61
C LEU A 152 -6.15 28.57 -3.31
N TYR A 153 -5.46 28.24 -2.23
CA TYR A 153 -5.65 28.90 -0.94
C TYR A 153 -4.82 30.18 -0.85
N GLY A 154 -5.47 31.28 -0.48
CA GLY A 154 -4.78 32.57 -0.28
C GLY A 154 -3.88 32.60 0.95
N LYS A 155 -4.09 31.70 1.91
CA LYS A 155 -3.25 31.52 3.11
C LYS A 155 -2.99 30.03 3.31
N LEU A 156 -1.75 29.65 3.24
CA LEU A 156 -1.28 28.27 3.36
C LEU A 156 -0.16 28.17 4.39
N SER A 157 -0.22 27.16 5.24
CA SER A 157 0.87 26.78 6.14
C SER A 157 0.84 25.29 6.41
N GLY A 158 1.94 24.71 6.85
CA GLY A 158 2.06 23.30 7.18
C GLY A 158 3.12 23.05 8.24
N MET A 159 3.19 21.82 8.74
CA MET A 159 4.19 21.40 9.72
C MET A 159 4.73 20.02 9.35
N THR A 160 6.03 19.85 9.45
CA THR A 160 6.71 18.56 9.32
C THR A 160 8.05 18.59 10.03
N GLY A 161 8.52 17.45 10.49
CA GLY A 161 9.87 17.32 11.08
C GLY A 161 11.00 17.32 10.06
N THR A 162 10.72 17.37 8.75
CA THR A 162 11.71 17.24 7.66
C THR A 162 11.58 18.36 6.61
N ALA A 163 11.02 19.52 6.96
CA ALA A 163 10.80 20.59 5.99
C ALA A 163 12.09 21.24 5.49
N LEU A 164 13.11 21.36 6.34
CA LEU A 164 14.32 22.11 6.04
C LEU A 164 15.10 21.53 4.84
N THR A 165 15.11 20.22 4.68
CA THR A 165 15.77 19.55 3.55
C THR A 165 15.10 19.83 2.20
N GLU A 166 13.84 20.25 2.22
CA GLU A 166 13.01 20.51 1.04
C GLU A 166 12.58 21.99 0.93
N GLU A 167 13.31 22.89 1.58
CA GLU A 167 12.99 24.33 1.61
C GLU A 167 12.88 24.94 0.21
N GLU A 168 13.81 24.59 -0.68
CA GLU A 168 13.79 25.08 -2.07
C GLU A 168 12.52 24.67 -2.81
N GLU A 169 12.03 23.43 -2.59
CA GLU A 169 10.81 22.95 -3.20
C GLU A 169 9.57 23.65 -2.63
N PHE A 170 9.50 23.87 -1.32
CA PHE A 170 8.41 24.63 -0.69
C PHE A 170 8.36 26.07 -1.20
N SER A 171 9.51 26.72 -1.36
CA SER A 171 9.59 28.06 -1.90
C SER A 171 9.17 28.09 -3.38
N ALA A 172 9.69 27.18 -4.22
CA ALA A 172 9.42 27.17 -5.66
C ALA A 172 7.95 26.83 -6.00
N ILE A 173 7.31 25.89 -5.27
CA ILE A 173 5.96 25.42 -5.58
C ILE A 173 4.89 26.28 -4.90
N TYR A 174 5.08 26.60 -3.63
CA TYR A 174 4.04 27.19 -2.78
C TYR A 174 4.36 28.63 -2.33
N ASN A 175 5.54 29.14 -2.62
CA ASN A 175 6.05 30.41 -2.11
C ASN A 175 6.00 30.46 -0.57
N LEU A 176 6.43 29.38 0.07
CA LEU A 176 6.49 29.24 1.53
C LEU A 176 7.93 29.21 2.01
N ASP A 177 8.21 29.97 3.07
CA ASP A 177 9.46 29.88 3.82
C ASP A 177 9.38 28.76 4.85
N VAL A 178 10.53 28.15 5.15
CA VAL A 178 10.66 27.15 6.21
C VAL A 178 11.20 27.81 7.46
N VAL A 179 10.48 27.65 8.57
CA VAL A 179 10.88 28.17 9.88
C VAL A 179 11.13 26.98 10.81
N GLU A 180 12.36 26.85 11.29
CA GLU A 180 12.73 25.84 12.28
C GLU A 180 12.30 26.30 13.68
N ILE A 181 11.44 25.51 14.32
CA ILE A 181 11.00 25.76 15.69
C ILE A 181 11.79 24.84 16.61
N PRO A 182 12.59 25.37 17.55
CA PRO A 182 13.37 24.53 18.45
C PRO A 182 12.48 23.71 19.36
N THR A 183 12.97 22.52 19.77
CA THR A 183 12.27 21.65 20.69
C THR A 183 12.14 22.29 22.08
N ASN A 184 11.01 22.05 22.75
CA ASN A 184 10.77 22.56 24.12
C ASN A 184 11.81 22.02 25.14
N ARG A 185 12.31 20.80 24.93
CA ARG A 185 13.34 20.16 25.75
C ARG A 185 14.46 19.64 24.86
N PRO A 186 15.71 19.51 25.37
CA PRO A 186 16.79 18.91 24.61
C PRO A 186 16.41 17.53 24.09
N VAL A 187 16.80 17.22 22.86
CA VAL A 187 16.60 15.89 22.25
C VAL A 187 17.57 14.92 22.92
N ILE A 188 17.06 13.90 23.61
CA ILE A 188 17.84 12.84 24.27
C ILE A 188 17.83 11.52 23.46
N ARG A 189 17.15 11.49 22.30
CA ARG A 189 17.10 10.35 21.39
C ARG A 189 18.51 10.05 20.87
N ILE A 190 18.87 8.78 20.85
CA ILE A 190 20.11 8.29 20.24
C ILE A 190 19.74 7.51 18.98
N ASP A 191 20.16 8.01 17.83
CA ASP A 191 19.97 7.35 16.55
C ASP A 191 21.19 6.47 16.25
N HIS A 192 20.99 5.15 16.29
CA HIS A 192 22.05 4.20 16.00
C HIS A 192 22.19 4.01 14.48
N PRO A 193 23.43 3.70 13.98
CA PRO A 193 23.62 3.41 12.56
C PRO A 193 22.91 2.12 12.15
N ASP A 194 22.62 2.02 10.86
CA ASP A 194 22.00 0.84 10.27
C ASP A 194 22.88 -0.41 10.42
N VAL A 195 22.22 -1.55 10.67
CA VAL A 195 22.89 -2.85 10.76
C VAL A 195 22.49 -3.72 9.57
N VAL A 196 23.46 -4.09 8.75
CA VAL A 196 23.26 -4.88 7.55
C VAL A 196 23.41 -6.37 7.84
N TYR A 197 22.49 -7.18 7.36
CA TYR A 197 22.48 -8.64 7.52
C TYR A 197 22.56 -9.33 6.16
N LYS A 198 23.32 -10.44 6.10
CA LYS A 198 23.47 -11.24 4.88
C LYS A 198 22.16 -11.89 4.43
N THR A 199 21.26 -12.22 5.38
CA THR A 199 19.99 -12.89 5.10
C THR A 199 18.87 -12.29 5.94
N GLU A 200 17.64 -12.34 5.39
CA GLU A 200 16.45 -11.90 6.11
C GLU A 200 16.20 -12.71 7.39
N ALA A 201 16.41 -14.01 7.35
CA ALA A 201 16.31 -14.87 8.52
C ALA A 201 17.32 -14.47 9.63
N GLY A 202 18.53 -14.04 9.23
CA GLY A 202 19.53 -13.50 10.15
C GLY A 202 19.06 -12.19 10.78
N LYS A 203 18.49 -11.30 9.99
CA LYS A 203 17.88 -10.04 10.46
C LYS A 203 16.78 -10.30 11.48
N PHE A 204 15.81 -11.18 11.19
CA PHE A 204 14.72 -11.48 12.12
C PHE A 204 15.22 -12.05 13.44
N ARG A 205 16.20 -12.96 13.43
CA ARG A 205 16.83 -13.47 14.66
C ARG A 205 17.47 -12.37 15.50
N ALA A 206 18.11 -11.39 14.86
CA ALA A 206 18.71 -10.27 15.56
C ALA A 206 17.65 -9.34 16.17
N ILE A 207 16.57 -9.05 15.44
CA ILE A 207 15.42 -8.28 15.94
C ILE A 207 14.83 -8.94 17.17
N ILE A 208 14.56 -10.24 17.13
CA ILE A 208 14.00 -10.99 18.26
C ILE A 208 14.90 -10.88 19.49
N ARG A 209 16.21 -11.11 19.34
CA ARG A 209 17.16 -10.97 20.46
C ARG A 209 17.16 -9.56 21.06
N GLN A 210 17.09 -8.54 20.21
CA GLN A 210 17.03 -7.15 20.67
C GLN A 210 15.70 -6.87 21.42
N VAL A 211 14.58 -7.34 20.90
CA VAL A 211 13.26 -7.20 21.55
C VAL A 211 13.26 -7.92 22.92
N MET A 212 13.80 -9.14 23.00
CA MET A 212 13.92 -9.87 24.25
C MET A 212 14.74 -9.09 25.30
N ALA A 213 15.90 -8.61 24.91
CA ALA A 213 16.78 -7.85 25.80
C ALA A 213 16.17 -6.55 26.30
N CYS A 214 15.34 -5.89 25.48
CA CYS A 214 14.58 -4.69 25.91
C CYS A 214 13.42 -5.07 26.83
N HIS A 215 12.67 -6.11 26.49
CA HIS A 215 11.53 -6.59 27.26
C HIS A 215 11.95 -7.04 28.68
N GLU A 216 13.06 -7.77 28.83
CA GLU A 216 13.64 -8.17 30.12
C GLU A 216 13.98 -6.97 31.01
N LYS A 217 14.38 -5.84 30.43
CA LYS A 217 14.64 -4.58 31.14
C LYS A 217 13.35 -3.78 31.40
N GLY A 218 12.21 -4.25 30.95
CA GLY A 218 10.94 -3.50 31.00
C GLY A 218 10.88 -2.33 30.03
N GLN A 219 11.81 -2.20 29.08
CA GLN A 219 11.81 -1.13 28.09
C GLN A 219 10.76 -1.41 27.03
N PRO A 220 9.83 -0.46 26.75
CA PRO A 220 8.89 -0.63 25.65
C PRO A 220 9.59 -0.60 24.29
N VAL A 221 9.08 -1.40 23.34
CA VAL A 221 9.68 -1.55 22.00
C VAL A 221 8.61 -1.37 20.93
N LEU A 222 8.90 -0.50 19.96
CA LEU A 222 8.12 -0.36 18.74
C LEU A 222 8.95 -0.91 17.56
N VAL A 223 8.43 -1.92 16.88
CA VAL A 223 9.08 -2.54 15.72
C VAL A 223 8.35 -2.15 14.44
N GLY A 224 8.98 -1.30 13.61
CA GLY A 224 8.46 -0.92 12.30
C GLY A 224 8.67 -2.01 11.26
N THR A 225 7.64 -2.30 10.46
CA THR A 225 7.71 -3.22 9.31
C THR A 225 7.15 -2.58 8.05
N ILE A 226 7.66 -2.99 6.90
CA ILE A 226 7.28 -2.41 5.60
C ILE A 226 5.99 -3.01 5.03
N SER A 227 5.48 -4.12 5.58
CA SER A 227 4.26 -4.77 5.09
C SER A 227 3.54 -5.55 6.18
N ILE A 228 2.24 -5.81 5.94
CA ILE A 228 1.41 -6.66 6.81
C ILE A 228 2.03 -8.05 6.94
N GLU A 229 2.49 -8.64 5.83
CA GLU A 229 3.12 -9.96 5.80
C GLU A 229 4.34 -10.03 6.74
N LYS A 230 5.24 -9.04 6.67
CA LYS A 230 6.42 -8.97 7.55
C LYS A 230 6.03 -8.81 9.01
N SER A 231 5.00 -8.04 9.31
CA SER A 231 4.47 -7.89 10.68
C SER A 231 3.94 -9.22 11.22
N GLU A 232 3.25 -10.01 10.40
CA GLU A 232 2.72 -11.31 10.78
C GLU A 232 3.82 -12.37 10.98
N ILE A 233 4.84 -12.38 10.11
CA ILE A 233 6.01 -13.27 10.28
C ILE A 233 6.69 -12.97 11.62
N LEU A 234 6.96 -11.70 11.90
CA LEU A 234 7.61 -11.29 13.14
C LEU A 234 6.74 -11.63 14.37
N SER A 235 5.42 -11.41 14.27
CA SER A 235 4.47 -11.78 15.31
C SER A 235 4.52 -13.29 15.63
N LYS A 236 4.54 -14.15 14.60
CA LYS A 236 4.67 -15.61 14.78
C LYS A 236 5.98 -15.98 15.48
N LEU A 237 7.07 -15.32 15.12
CA LEU A 237 8.37 -15.57 15.73
C LEU A 237 8.40 -15.14 17.20
N LEU A 238 7.90 -13.94 17.54
CA LEU A 238 7.81 -13.47 18.93
C LEU A 238 6.88 -14.34 19.78
N LYS A 239 5.78 -14.85 19.22
CA LYS A 239 4.91 -15.82 19.91
C LYS A 239 5.64 -17.10 20.27
N ARG A 240 6.52 -17.62 19.39
CA ARG A 240 7.33 -18.81 19.66
C ARG A 240 8.29 -18.60 20.82
N GLU A 241 8.82 -17.40 20.97
CA GLU A 241 9.71 -17.02 22.08
C GLU A 241 8.93 -16.62 23.34
N GLY A 242 7.60 -16.70 23.34
CA GLY A 242 6.76 -16.41 24.50
C GLY A 242 6.64 -14.92 24.85
N ILE A 243 6.95 -14.01 23.92
CA ILE A 243 6.91 -12.56 24.16
C ILE A 243 5.52 -12.02 23.87
N PRO A 244 4.81 -11.48 24.89
CA PRO A 244 3.53 -10.78 24.69
C PRO A 244 3.74 -9.55 23.83
N HIS A 245 2.92 -9.38 22.78
CA HIS A 245 3.03 -8.22 21.89
C HIS A 245 1.69 -7.90 21.23
N SER A 246 1.56 -6.66 20.78
CA SER A 246 0.44 -6.19 19.98
C SER A 246 0.88 -5.98 18.53
N VAL A 247 -0.05 -6.17 17.57
CA VAL A 247 0.20 -5.95 16.15
C VAL A 247 -0.72 -4.85 15.64
N LEU A 248 -0.13 -3.79 15.11
CA LEU A 248 -0.83 -2.65 14.51
C LEU A 248 -0.59 -2.66 12.99
N ASN A 249 -1.59 -3.09 12.24
CA ASN A 249 -1.59 -3.09 10.79
C ASN A 249 -3.01 -2.87 10.25
N ALA A 250 -3.18 -2.78 8.93
CA ALA A 250 -4.46 -2.50 8.30
C ALA A 250 -5.59 -3.51 8.65
N LYS A 251 -5.25 -4.75 9.04
CA LYS A 251 -6.24 -5.74 9.48
C LYS A 251 -6.84 -5.42 10.85
N HIS A 252 -6.10 -4.71 11.70
CA HIS A 252 -6.47 -4.37 13.07
C HIS A 252 -6.75 -2.88 13.27
N HIS A 253 -7.10 -2.18 12.21
CA HIS A 253 -7.34 -0.74 12.21
C HIS A 253 -8.36 -0.27 13.27
N GLU A 254 -9.40 -1.06 13.54
CA GLU A 254 -10.43 -0.70 14.53
C GLU A 254 -9.90 -0.65 15.97
N GLN A 255 -8.78 -1.33 16.24
CA GLN A 255 -8.13 -1.36 17.54
C GLN A 255 -6.94 -0.40 17.65
N GLU A 256 -6.69 0.41 16.60
CA GLU A 256 -5.52 1.30 16.51
C GLU A 256 -5.35 2.14 17.77
N ALA A 257 -6.39 2.88 18.16
CA ALA A 257 -6.33 3.77 19.32
C ALA A 257 -6.01 3.04 20.63
N GLN A 258 -6.54 1.82 20.82
CA GLN A 258 -6.29 1.02 22.01
C GLN A 258 -4.86 0.48 22.04
N ILE A 259 -4.33 0.03 20.89
CA ILE A 259 -2.96 -0.48 20.77
C ILE A 259 -1.97 0.66 21.02
N VAL A 260 -2.18 1.80 20.37
CA VAL A 260 -1.32 2.99 20.50
C VAL A 260 -1.26 3.46 21.95
N ALA A 261 -2.40 3.54 22.65
CA ALA A 261 -2.47 3.94 24.07
C ALA A 261 -1.69 3.01 25.01
N GLN A 262 -1.37 1.79 24.59
CA GLN A 262 -0.60 0.82 25.38
C GLN A 262 0.87 0.72 24.96
N ALA A 263 1.24 1.24 23.78
CA ALA A 263 2.55 0.99 23.17
C ALA A 263 3.75 1.51 23.99
N GLY A 264 3.56 2.59 24.74
CA GLY A 264 4.59 3.18 25.61
C GLY A 264 4.66 2.62 27.02
N LYS A 265 3.81 1.65 27.40
CA LYS A 265 3.82 1.08 28.74
C LYS A 265 5.04 0.21 29.00
N LEU A 266 5.42 0.09 30.27
CA LEU A 266 6.55 -0.73 30.72
C LEU A 266 6.47 -2.15 30.15
N GLY A 267 7.54 -2.59 29.47
CA GLY A 267 7.64 -3.91 28.85
C GLY A 267 6.73 -4.15 27.65
N ALA A 268 6.00 -3.15 27.16
CA ALA A 268 5.15 -3.30 25.97
C ALA A 268 5.97 -3.56 24.71
N VAL A 269 5.52 -4.50 23.88
CA VAL A 269 6.11 -4.75 22.56
C VAL A 269 5.00 -4.56 21.51
N THR A 270 5.23 -3.64 20.59
CA THR A 270 4.28 -3.33 19.52
C THR A 270 4.96 -3.50 18.15
N ILE A 271 4.37 -4.31 17.30
CA ILE A 271 4.77 -4.42 15.89
C ILE A 271 3.82 -3.57 15.08
N ALA A 272 4.35 -2.65 14.29
CA ALA A 272 3.54 -1.77 13.45
C ALA A 272 4.03 -1.76 12.01
N THR A 273 3.11 -1.59 11.08
CA THR A 273 3.43 -1.20 9.70
C THR A 273 3.63 0.32 9.63
N ASN A 274 3.68 0.88 8.44
CA ASN A 274 3.78 2.33 8.23
C ASN A 274 2.69 3.16 8.94
N MET A 275 1.63 2.52 9.45
CA MET A 275 0.57 3.18 10.23
C MET A 275 1.10 3.96 11.44
N ALA A 276 2.11 3.41 12.14
CA ALA A 276 2.72 4.09 13.29
C ALA A 276 3.93 4.96 12.90
N GLY A 277 4.27 5.02 11.61
CA GLY A 277 5.41 5.79 11.12
C GLY A 277 5.13 7.29 11.00
N ARG A 278 3.86 7.69 10.86
CA ARG A 278 3.48 9.09 10.60
C ARG A 278 2.06 9.41 11.10
N GLY A 279 1.90 10.56 11.74
CA GLY A 279 0.60 11.04 12.21
C GLY A 279 -0.01 10.22 13.35
N THR A 280 0.80 9.46 14.08
CA THR A 280 0.39 8.67 15.24
C THR A 280 1.23 9.08 16.44
N ASP A 281 0.59 9.60 17.47
CA ASP A 281 1.22 9.91 18.76
C ASP A 281 1.20 8.68 19.67
N ILE A 282 2.36 8.33 20.20
CA ILE A 282 2.57 7.21 21.13
C ILE A 282 3.05 7.72 22.49
#